data_fb825503df8c31da4d543e44925510a2
#
_entry.id   fb825503df8c31da4d543e44925510a2
#
_cell.length_a   1.000
_cell.length_b   1.000
_cell.length_c   1.000
_cell.angle_alpha   90.00
_cell.angle_beta   90.00
_cell.angle_gamma   90.00
#
_symmetry.space_group_name_H-M   'P 1'
#
loop_
_entity.id
_entity.type
_entity.pdbx_description
1 polymer ?
#
loop_
_entity_poly.entity_id
_entity_poly.type
_entity_poly.pdbx_seq_one_letter_code
_entity_poly.pdbx_strand_id
1 'polypeptide(L)' 'MNLNKRVIHGHTDLVLIPGEKYRVSYGIHQGIYTYKGQYTKEDSEFWDGASSFINDETKKEFCYYGFTSPYEFTAIVHSI' A
#
# COMPACT_ATOMS: atom_id res chain seq x y z
N MET A 1 6.24 11.23 -6.03
CA MET A 1 5.22 10.50 -5.26
C MET A 1 4.85 11.28 -4.01
N ASN A 2 3.56 11.40 -3.72
CA ASN A 2 3.09 12.10 -2.54
C ASN A 2 3.11 11.18 -1.33
N LEU A 3 4.17 11.25 -0.52
CA LEU A 3 4.39 10.36 0.62
C LEU A 3 3.65 10.79 1.89
N ASN A 4 2.98 11.93 1.87
CA ASN A 4 2.28 12.44 3.05
C ASN A 4 0.79 12.10 3.05
N LYS A 5 0.33 11.40 2.01
CA LYS A 5 -1.08 11.11 1.85
C LYS A 5 -1.48 9.88 2.66
N ARG A 6 -2.53 10.03 3.47
CA ARG A 6 -3.12 8.92 4.23
C ARG A 6 -4.21 8.27 3.38
N VAL A 7 -4.30 6.95 3.48
CA VAL A 7 -5.33 6.19 2.78
C VAL A 7 -6.21 5.49 3.82
N ILE A 8 -7.51 5.74 3.75
CA ILE A 8 -8.50 5.13 4.64
C ILE A 8 -9.37 4.20 3.80
N HIS A 9 -9.48 2.95 4.22
CA HIS A 9 -10.17 1.92 3.45
C HIS A 9 -11.45 1.44 4.15
N GLY A 10 -12.55 2.07 3.82
CA GLY A 10 -13.89 1.58 4.15
C GLY A 10 -14.14 1.34 5.63
N HIS A 11 -14.62 0.15 5.95
CA HIS A 11 -15.04 -0.21 7.30
C HIS A 11 -13.92 -0.72 8.20
N THR A 12 -12.69 -0.72 7.73
CA THR A 12 -11.55 -1.08 8.56
C THR A 12 -11.02 0.13 9.30
N ASP A 13 -10.53 -0.09 10.52
CA ASP A 13 -9.86 0.95 11.30
C ASP A 13 -8.41 1.16 10.86
N LEU A 14 -7.92 0.33 9.98
CA LEU A 14 -6.54 0.45 9.50
C LEU A 14 -6.42 1.61 8.52
N VAL A 15 -5.50 2.50 8.83
CA VAL A 15 -5.16 3.63 7.98
C VAL A 15 -3.72 3.45 7.51
N LEU A 16 -3.51 3.54 6.19
CA LEU A 16 -2.15 3.47 5.65
C LEU A 16 -1.47 4.82 5.79
N ILE A 17 -0.36 4.83 6.52
CA ILE A 17 0.42 6.04 6.78
C ILE A 17 1.77 5.89 6.10
N PRO A 18 2.15 6.79 5.20
CA PRO A 18 3.45 6.72 4.53
C PRO A 18 4.60 6.68 5.54
N GLY A 19 5.53 5.77 5.32
CA GLY A 19 6.66 5.55 6.21
C GLY A 19 6.45 4.46 7.24
N GLU A 20 5.21 4.06 7.48
CA GLU A 20 4.90 3.00 8.43
C GLU A 20 5.01 1.63 7.77
N LYS A 21 5.17 0.59 8.60
CA LYS A 21 5.34 -0.78 8.13
C LYS A 21 4.07 -1.58 8.32
N TYR A 22 3.81 -2.45 7.33
CA TYR A 22 2.64 -3.32 7.34
C TYR A 22 3.04 -4.70 6.86
N ARG A 23 2.28 -5.71 7.28
CA ARG A 23 2.44 -7.05 6.74
C ARG A 23 1.59 -7.16 5.49
N VAL A 24 2.23 -7.52 4.38
CA VAL A 24 1.54 -7.72 3.10
C VAL A 24 1.53 -9.20 2.77
N SER A 25 0.40 -9.69 2.28
CA SER A 25 0.22 -11.06 1.83
C SER A 25 -0.61 -11.05 0.56
N TYR A 26 0.06 -11.10 -0.59
CA TYR A 26 -0.60 -11.06 -1.88
C TYR A 26 0.25 -11.80 -2.93
N GLY A 27 -0.13 -13.04 -3.22
CA GLY A 27 0.61 -13.84 -4.19
C GLY A 27 2.06 -14.03 -3.78
N ILE A 28 2.97 -13.60 -4.63
CA ILE A 28 4.42 -13.65 -4.34
C ILE A 28 4.88 -12.51 -3.43
N HIS A 29 4.01 -11.55 -3.16
CA HIS A 29 4.34 -10.38 -2.33
C HIS A 29 3.98 -10.68 -0.89
N GLN A 30 4.94 -11.25 -0.16
CA GLN A 30 4.75 -11.71 1.22
C GLN A 30 5.81 -11.10 2.11
N GLY A 31 5.41 -10.59 3.28
CA GLY A 31 6.35 -10.13 4.29
C GLY A 31 6.06 -8.73 4.79
N ILE A 32 7.09 -8.09 5.34
CA ILE A 32 6.99 -6.75 5.89
C ILE A 32 7.35 -5.74 4.81
N TYR A 33 6.47 -4.78 4.60
CA TYR A 33 6.62 -3.73 3.60
C TYR A 33 6.46 -2.36 4.26
N THR A 34 7.21 -1.40 3.77
CA THR A 34 7.01 0.01 4.15
C THR A 34 6.09 0.65 3.12
N TYR A 35 5.00 1.23 3.60
CA TYR A 35 4.08 1.95 2.72
C TYR A 35 4.71 3.27 2.30
N LYS A 36 4.72 3.55 1.00
CA LYS A 36 5.33 4.77 0.45
C LYS A 36 4.31 5.83 0.07
N GLY A 37 3.03 5.50 0.08
CA GLY A 37 1.97 6.42 -0.31
C GLY A 37 1.33 6.02 -1.63
N GLN A 38 0.43 6.87 -2.12
CA GLN A 38 -0.19 6.67 -3.42
C GLN A 38 0.52 7.49 -4.48
N TYR A 39 0.70 6.89 -5.64
CA TYR A 39 1.14 7.63 -6.81
C TYR A 39 0.04 8.59 -7.26
N THR A 40 0.44 9.80 -7.60
CA THR A 40 -0.46 10.76 -8.26
C THR A 40 -0.16 10.76 -9.76
N LYS A 41 -1.06 11.35 -10.53
CA LYS A 41 -0.87 11.49 -11.97
C LYS A 41 0.42 12.26 -12.31
N GLU A 42 0.79 13.20 -11.45
CA GLU A 42 2.02 13.99 -11.62
C GLU A 42 3.27 13.13 -11.43
N ASP A 43 3.19 12.14 -10.53
CA ASP A 43 4.30 11.23 -10.28
C ASP A 43 4.44 10.19 -11.38
N SER A 44 3.31 9.65 -11.86
CA SER A 44 3.28 8.62 -12.87
C SER A 44 1.87 8.46 -13.42
N GLU A 45 1.72 8.60 -14.71
CA GLU A 45 0.42 8.35 -15.36
C GLU A 45 0.04 6.87 -15.29
N PHE A 46 1.04 6.01 -15.37
CA PHE A 46 0.82 4.56 -15.35
C PHE A 46 0.35 4.08 -13.98
N TRP A 47 0.95 4.61 -12.91
CA TRP A 47 0.65 4.17 -11.55
C TRP A 47 -0.31 5.09 -10.80
N ASP A 48 -0.93 6.04 -11.48
CA ASP A 48 -1.85 6.99 -10.84
C ASP A 48 -2.90 6.27 -10.00
N GLY A 49 -2.96 6.61 -8.72
CA GLY A 49 -3.88 6.02 -7.76
C GLY A 49 -3.40 4.72 -7.12
N ALA A 50 -2.30 4.16 -7.57
CA ALA A 50 -1.77 2.93 -6.98
C ALA A 50 -1.11 3.20 -5.64
N SER A 51 -1.33 2.29 -4.67
CA SER A 51 -0.60 2.30 -3.39
C SER A 51 0.74 1.61 -3.59
N SER A 52 1.80 2.23 -3.09
CA SER A 52 3.16 1.74 -3.24
C SER A 52 3.71 1.20 -1.94
N PHE A 53 4.27 0.00 -1.98
CA PHE A 53 4.88 -0.67 -0.83
C PHE A 53 6.29 -1.13 -1.22
N ILE A 54 7.24 -0.93 -0.33
CA ILE A 54 8.61 -1.39 -0.53
C ILE A 54 8.89 -2.54 0.44
N ASN A 55 9.28 -3.69 -0.10
CA ASN A 55 9.65 -4.84 0.72
C ASN A 55 10.88 -4.49 1.55
N ASP A 56 10.80 -4.67 2.87
CA ASP A 56 11.90 -4.30 3.75
C ASP A 56 13.15 -5.14 3.53
N GLU A 57 12.99 -6.38 3.11
CA GLU A 57 14.11 -7.29 2.89
C GLU A 57 14.73 -7.13 1.51
N THR A 58 13.88 -7.19 0.47
CA THR A 58 14.37 -7.17 -0.93
C THR A 58 14.53 -5.78 -1.50
N LYS A 59 13.89 -4.78 -0.89
CA LYS A 59 13.83 -3.39 -1.36
C LYS A 59 13.09 -3.23 -2.69
N LYS A 60 12.33 -4.24 -3.10
CA LYS A 60 11.53 -4.18 -4.33
C LYS A 60 10.19 -3.54 -4.05
N GLU A 61 9.71 -2.77 -5.02
CA GLU A 61 8.43 -2.11 -4.95
C GLU A 61 7.30 -3.04 -5.38
N PHE A 62 6.19 -2.97 -4.65
CA PHE A 62 4.93 -3.58 -5.01
C PHE A 62 3.87 -2.50 -5.06
N CYS A 63 3.20 -2.33 -6.20
CA CYS A 63 2.15 -1.35 -6.38
C CYS A 63 0.81 -2.05 -6.55
N TYR A 64 -0.21 -1.55 -5.86
CA TYR A 64 -1.55 -2.11 -5.91
C TYR A 64 -2.56 -1.00 -6.17
N TYR A 65 -3.35 -1.17 -7.23
CA TYR A 65 -4.42 -0.23 -7.54
C TYR A 65 -5.53 -0.37 -6.52
N GLY A 66 -5.95 0.75 -6.00
CA GLY A 66 -6.95 0.96 -4.97
C GLY A 66 -7.76 -0.24 -4.52
N PHE A 67 -7.81 -0.42 -3.24
CA PHE A 67 -8.60 -1.49 -2.64
C PHE A 67 -10.08 -1.19 -2.87
N THR A 68 -10.77 -2.08 -3.57
CA THR A 68 -12.17 -1.86 -3.97
C THR A 68 -13.17 -2.27 -2.89
N SER A 69 -12.70 -3.04 -1.89
CA SER A 69 -13.55 -3.43 -0.78
C SER A 69 -12.73 -3.58 0.51
N PRO A 70 -13.38 -3.45 1.67
CA PRO A 70 -12.72 -3.70 2.96
C PRO A 70 -12.18 -5.13 3.08
N TYR A 71 -12.87 -6.09 2.49
CA TYR A 71 -12.46 -7.49 2.53
C TYR A 71 -11.16 -7.72 1.76
N GLU A 72 -11.06 -7.12 0.58
CA GLU A 72 -9.84 -7.18 -0.22
C GLU A 72 -8.67 -6.56 0.55
N PHE A 73 -8.90 -5.39 1.12
CA PHE A 73 -7.87 -4.69 1.87
C PHE A 73 -7.36 -5.53 3.05
N THR A 74 -8.28 -6.06 3.87
CA THR A 74 -7.89 -6.82 5.07
C THR A 74 -7.28 -8.18 4.73
N ALA A 75 -7.56 -8.71 3.54
CA ALA A 75 -6.93 -9.94 3.08
C ALA A 75 -5.47 -9.73 2.65
N ILE A 76 -5.11 -8.51 2.24
CA ILE A 76 -3.80 -8.20 1.67
C ILE A 76 -2.89 -7.49 2.68
N VAL A 77 -3.41 -6.53 3.42
CA VAL A 77 -2.63 -5.68 4.30
C VAL A 77 -3.08 -5.84 5.74
N HIS A 78 -2.11 -6.09 6.62
CA HIS A 78 -2.36 -6.28 8.05
C HIS A 78 -1.44 -5.38 8.87
N SER A 79 -1.92 -4.95 10.04
CA SER A 79 -1.04 -4.27 11.00
C SER A 79 -0.02 -5.26 11.56
N ILE A 80 1.10 -4.72 11.91
CA ILE A 80 2.15 -5.51 12.56
C ILE A 80 1.86 -5.65 14.05
#